data_026e2bafdfa60486953ef2de29513252
#
_entry.id   026e2bafdfa60486953ef2de29513252
#
_cell.length_a   1.000
_cell.length_b   1.000
_cell.length_c   1.000
_cell.angle_alpha   90.00
_cell.angle_beta   90.00
_cell.angle_gamma   90.00
#
_symmetry.space_group_name_H-M   'P 1'
#
loop_
_entity.id
_entity.type
_entity.pdbx_description
1 polymer ?
#
loop_
_entity_poly.entity_id
_entity_poly.type
_entity_poly.pdbx_seq_one_letter_code
_entity_poly.pdbx_strand_id
1 'polypeptide(L)'
;VSAAETQVTEATEATTLAPATDEEKAQAAEVGKKIDAIYVQNWSEDTEKLCKEAKEAWDALSDSAKAEVKGEHASPEYFGLDTGDVTKDNPLNQDEIGEKEILVVSFGTSYNDSRAKDIGGIESYLAKQFPDYSVRRAFTSQIIMNHILARDGEKIDNVEQALERAKKNGVKELIVQPTHLMQGKEYDELKETLDKHKADFAKVALAEPLLGEVGKDAEEINADKEQVATLLVQAAVTDGGFDSVQKAGQEGAAFVFLGHGTSHT
;
A
#
# COMPACT_ATOMS: atom_id res chain seq x y z
N VAL A 1 -25.15 -42.35 2.85
CA VAL A 1 -23.86 -42.74 2.26
C VAL A 1 -22.86 -41.68 2.72
N SER A 2 -22.02 -42.09 3.70
CA SER A 2 -20.99 -41.26 4.32
C SER A 2 -19.86 -40.99 3.34
N ALA A 3 -19.56 -39.73 3.05
CA ALA A 3 -18.32 -39.34 2.39
C ALA A 3 -17.26 -39.09 3.47
N ALA A 4 -16.22 -39.87 3.44
CA ALA A 4 -15.07 -39.74 4.32
C ALA A 4 -14.24 -38.54 3.90
N GLU A 5 -14.09 -37.58 4.81
CA GLU A 5 -13.08 -36.51 4.71
C GLU A 5 -11.69 -37.13 4.87
N THR A 6 -10.92 -37.08 3.77
CA THR A 6 -9.49 -37.38 3.82
C THR A 6 -8.78 -36.06 4.20
N GLN A 7 -8.50 -35.90 5.49
CA GLN A 7 -7.55 -34.89 5.94
C GLN A 7 -6.17 -35.31 5.52
N VAL A 8 -5.63 -34.63 4.51
CA VAL A 8 -4.20 -34.64 4.19
C VAL A 8 -3.52 -33.69 5.16
N THR A 9 -3.04 -34.20 6.28
CA THR A 9 -2.08 -33.49 7.11
C THR A 9 -0.71 -33.63 6.45
N GLU A 10 -0.33 -32.67 5.63
CA GLU A 10 1.09 -32.43 5.35
C GLU A 10 1.70 -31.84 6.61
N ALA A 11 2.35 -32.69 7.40
CA ALA A 11 3.27 -32.26 8.44
C ALA A 11 4.49 -31.68 7.74
N THR A 12 4.55 -30.37 7.60
CA THR A 12 5.80 -29.66 7.30
C THR A 12 6.74 -29.95 8.47
N GLU A 13 7.77 -30.76 8.27
CA GLU A 13 8.88 -30.88 9.22
C GLU A 13 9.48 -29.49 9.38
N ALA A 14 9.22 -28.89 10.53
CA ALA A 14 9.89 -27.66 10.94
C ALA A 14 11.38 -28.01 11.08
N THR A 15 12.17 -27.64 10.08
CA THR A 15 13.63 -27.74 10.14
C THR A 15 14.08 -26.83 11.29
N THR A 16 14.41 -27.39 12.42
CA THR A 16 14.95 -26.64 13.57
C THR A 16 16.31 -26.09 13.15
N LEU A 17 16.37 -24.78 12.92
CA LEU A 17 17.63 -24.08 12.64
C LEU A 17 18.60 -24.27 13.83
N ALA A 18 19.87 -24.47 13.53
CA ALA A 18 20.90 -24.47 14.57
C ALA A 18 20.91 -23.08 15.25
N PRO A 19 21.18 -22.99 16.55
CA PRO A 19 21.31 -21.70 17.25
C PRO A 19 22.38 -20.84 16.60
N ALA A 20 22.07 -19.57 16.40
CA ALA A 20 23.03 -18.61 15.83
C ALA A 20 24.24 -18.43 16.74
N THR A 21 25.41 -18.35 16.15
CA THR A 21 26.67 -18.03 16.83
C THR A 21 26.69 -16.56 17.28
N ASP A 22 27.64 -16.20 18.15
CA ASP A 22 27.77 -14.80 18.60
C ASP A 22 28.17 -13.86 17.42
N GLU A 23 28.91 -14.36 16.45
CA GLU A 23 29.25 -13.62 15.22
C GLU A 23 27.99 -13.39 14.37
N GLU A 24 27.15 -14.40 14.16
CA GLU A 24 25.89 -14.29 13.42
C GLU A 24 24.91 -13.33 14.09
N LYS A 25 24.84 -13.34 15.43
CA LYS A 25 24.03 -12.36 16.18
C LYS A 25 24.55 -10.93 16.02
N ALA A 26 25.87 -10.74 15.97
CA ALA A 26 26.45 -9.43 15.72
C ALA A 26 26.14 -8.95 14.29
N GLN A 27 26.23 -9.83 13.28
CA GLN A 27 25.83 -9.51 11.90
C GLN A 27 24.35 -9.19 11.80
N ALA A 28 23.48 -9.96 12.45
CA ALA A 28 22.03 -9.70 12.50
C ALA A 28 21.71 -8.34 13.13
N ALA A 29 22.42 -7.95 14.20
CA ALA A 29 22.25 -6.65 14.84
C ALA A 29 22.63 -5.47 13.91
N GLU A 30 23.69 -5.61 13.09
CA GLU A 30 24.06 -4.59 12.10
C GLU A 30 23.01 -4.49 10.98
N VAL A 31 22.43 -5.61 10.53
CA VAL A 31 21.33 -5.60 9.57
C VAL A 31 20.09 -4.93 10.17
N GLY A 32 19.78 -5.19 11.44
CA GLY A 32 18.70 -4.50 12.15
C GLY A 32 18.84 -2.98 12.12
N LYS A 33 20.04 -2.46 12.39
CA LYS A 33 20.32 -1.00 12.30
C LYS A 33 20.12 -0.44 10.88
N LYS A 34 20.51 -1.20 9.85
CA LYS A 34 20.32 -0.77 8.45
C LYS A 34 18.84 -0.74 8.07
N ILE A 35 18.04 -1.70 8.53
CA ILE A 35 16.60 -1.70 8.34
C ILE A 35 15.95 -0.50 9.07
N ASP A 36 16.32 -0.25 10.32
CA ASP A 36 15.81 0.89 11.07
C ASP A 36 16.17 2.23 10.41
N ALA A 37 17.35 2.32 9.76
CA ALA A 37 17.78 3.52 9.04
C ALA A 37 16.95 3.83 7.78
N ILE A 38 16.32 2.84 7.16
CA ILE A 38 15.41 3.03 6.02
C ILE A 38 13.92 3.11 6.42
N TYR A 39 13.61 2.89 7.70
CA TYR A 39 12.26 3.04 8.24
C TYR A 39 11.97 4.50 8.61
N VAL A 40 11.97 5.37 7.59
CA VAL A 40 11.84 6.83 7.73
C VAL A 40 10.83 7.38 6.73
N GLN A 41 10.11 8.46 7.14
CA GLN A 41 9.09 9.10 6.31
C GLN A 41 9.66 10.14 5.33
N ASN A 42 10.93 10.48 5.42
CA ASN A 42 11.55 11.45 4.54
C ASN A 42 12.42 10.78 3.49
N TRP A 43 12.20 11.13 2.24
CA TRP A 43 13.11 10.78 1.15
C TRP A 43 14.37 11.67 1.20
N SER A 44 15.52 11.09 0.87
CA SER A 44 16.78 11.79 0.70
C SER A 44 17.54 11.21 -0.50
N GLU A 45 18.56 11.92 -0.95
CA GLU A 45 19.43 11.44 -2.04
C GLU A 45 20.15 10.13 -1.69
N ASP A 46 20.33 9.82 -0.40
CA ASP A 46 20.94 8.59 0.07
C ASP A 46 19.96 7.42 0.16
N THR A 47 18.66 7.65 0.03
CA THR A 47 17.61 6.62 0.25
C THR A 47 17.84 5.37 -0.59
N GLU A 48 18.10 5.52 -1.89
CA GLU A 48 18.31 4.36 -2.78
C GLU A 48 19.54 3.54 -2.38
N LYS A 49 20.64 4.22 -1.99
CA LYS A 49 21.87 3.57 -1.51
C LYS A 49 21.61 2.83 -0.20
N LEU A 50 20.95 3.46 0.77
CA LEU A 50 20.64 2.84 2.06
C LEU A 50 19.72 1.63 1.91
N CYS A 51 18.70 1.69 1.05
CA CYS A 51 17.83 0.57 0.73
C CYS A 51 18.61 -0.62 0.15
N LYS A 52 19.49 -0.35 -0.82
CA LYS A 52 20.35 -1.36 -1.42
C LYS A 52 21.26 -2.00 -0.38
N GLU A 53 21.96 -1.18 0.42
CA GLU A 53 22.88 -1.66 1.46
C GLU A 53 22.18 -2.51 2.53
N ALA A 54 20.95 -2.17 2.91
CA ALA A 54 20.16 -2.94 3.87
C ALA A 54 19.81 -4.34 3.30
N LYS A 55 19.38 -4.41 2.04
CA LYS A 55 19.06 -5.68 1.40
C LYS A 55 20.27 -6.56 1.15
N GLU A 56 21.36 -5.99 0.64
CA GLU A 56 22.62 -6.72 0.44
C GLU A 56 23.15 -7.31 1.75
N ALA A 57 23.07 -6.55 2.85
CA ALA A 57 23.46 -7.03 4.16
C ALA A 57 22.56 -8.16 4.68
N TRP A 58 21.25 -8.08 4.45
CA TRP A 58 20.30 -9.16 4.76
C TRP A 58 20.57 -10.42 3.94
N ASP A 59 20.81 -10.28 2.64
CA ASP A 59 21.06 -11.42 1.75
C ASP A 59 22.35 -12.18 2.08
N ALA A 60 23.32 -11.50 2.68
CA ALA A 60 24.56 -12.09 3.13
C ALA A 60 24.44 -12.90 4.44
N LEU A 61 23.33 -12.78 5.18
CA LEU A 61 23.10 -13.52 6.42
C LEU A 61 22.78 -15.00 6.15
N SER A 62 23.27 -15.87 7.05
CA SER A 62 22.77 -17.24 7.17
C SER A 62 21.30 -17.27 7.66
N ASP A 63 20.60 -18.36 7.49
CA ASP A 63 19.20 -18.49 7.96
C ASP A 63 19.10 -18.36 9.49
N SER A 64 20.10 -18.89 10.23
CA SER A 64 20.19 -18.69 11.68
C SER A 64 20.36 -17.22 12.08
N ALA A 65 21.20 -16.47 11.35
CA ALA A 65 21.38 -15.04 11.57
C ALA A 65 20.14 -14.22 11.20
N LYS A 66 19.43 -14.56 10.10
CA LYS A 66 18.17 -13.90 9.71
C LYS A 66 17.11 -14.01 10.78
N ALA A 67 17.02 -15.16 11.46
CA ALA A 67 16.08 -15.36 12.57
C ALA A 67 16.38 -14.48 13.80
N GLU A 68 17.59 -13.97 13.94
CA GLU A 68 18.02 -13.11 15.04
C GLU A 68 17.94 -11.60 14.75
N VAL A 69 17.53 -11.23 13.51
CA VAL A 69 17.41 -9.80 13.14
C VAL A 69 16.34 -9.13 13.98
N LYS A 70 16.74 -8.05 14.64
CA LYS A 70 15.84 -7.23 15.47
C LYS A 70 16.34 -5.79 15.56
N GLY A 71 15.40 -4.85 15.70
CA GLY A 71 15.64 -3.44 15.89
C GLY A 71 14.39 -2.77 16.45
N GLU A 72 14.28 -1.47 16.30
CA GLU A 72 13.06 -0.74 16.65
C GLU A 72 11.91 -1.15 15.71
N HIS A 73 12.20 -1.26 14.42
CA HIS A 73 11.28 -1.66 13.36
C HIS A 73 11.74 -2.90 12.59
N ALA A 74 13.00 -3.32 12.80
CA ALA A 74 13.57 -4.48 12.14
C ALA A 74 13.11 -5.78 12.78
N SER A 75 12.76 -6.75 11.94
CA SER A 75 12.43 -8.12 12.32
C SER A 75 12.82 -9.09 11.22
N PRO A 76 12.85 -10.41 11.48
CA PRO A 76 13.04 -11.40 10.42
C PRO A 76 11.99 -11.31 9.30
N GLU A 77 10.80 -10.85 9.60
CA GLU A 77 9.70 -10.70 8.65
C GLU A 77 9.88 -9.51 7.71
N TYR A 78 10.69 -8.51 8.08
CA TYR A 78 10.85 -7.30 7.27
C TYR A 78 11.21 -7.60 5.82
N PHE A 79 12.18 -8.49 5.59
CA PHE A 79 12.53 -8.97 4.25
C PHE A 79 12.16 -10.44 4.01
N GLY A 80 11.87 -11.20 5.06
CA GLY A 80 11.64 -12.64 4.97
C GLY A 80 10.18 -13.03 4.79
N LEU A 81 9.22 -12.10 4.99
CA LEU A 81 7.80 -12.40 4.81
C LEU A 81 7.48 -12.55 3.32
N ASP A 82 6.79 -13.63 2.98
CA ASP A 82 6.18 -13.80 1.64
C ASP A 82 4.98 -12.84 1.52
N THR A 83 5.07 -11.89 0.61
CA THR A 83 4.02 -10.88 0.36
C THR A 83 3.42 -11.01 -1.04
N GLY A 84 3.76 -12.08 -1.77
CA GLY A 84 3.30 -12.33 -3.13
C GLY A 84 4.32 -11.94 -4.20
N ASP A 85 3.87 -12.01 -5.43
CA ASP A 85 4.68 -11.90 -6.64
C ASP A 85 4.74 -10.44 -7.13
N VAL A 86 5.90 -9.80 -6.95
CA VAL A 86 6.13 -8.41 -7.37
C VAL A 86 5.94 -8.21 -8.88
N THR A 87 6.16 -9.24 -9.71
CA THR A 87 6.04 -9.12 -11.17
C THR A 87 4.61 -8.91 -11.67
N LYS A 88 3.62 -9.12 -10.80
CA LYS A 88 2.20 -8.86 -11.09
C LYS A 88 1.81 -7.39 -10.91
N ASP A 89 2.65 -6.59 -10.29
CA ASP A 89 2.42 -5.17 -10.10
C ASP A 89 3.13 -4.33 -11.18
N ASN A 90 2.70 -3.09 -11.34
CA ASN A 90 3.32 -2.09 -12.21
C ASN A 90 3.44 -0.79 -11.40
N PRO A 91 4.65 -0.24 -11.21
CA PRO A 91 4.84 0.99 -10.44
C PRO A 91 4.21 2.24 -11.08
N LEU A 92 3.77 2.16 -12.34
CA LEU A 92 3.10 3.22 -13.09
C LEU A 92 3.82 4.58 -12.99
N ASN A 93 5.14 4.57 -13.11
CA ASN A 93 6.01 5.75 -13.07
C ASN A 93 6.68 6.05 -14.42
N GLN A 94 6.03 5.65 -15.52
CA GLN A 94 6.53 5.84 -16.88
C GLN A 94 6.61 7.31 -17.30
N ASP A 95 7.54 7.59 -18.19
CA ASP A 95 7.68 8.87 -18.89
C ASP A 95 6.91 8.85 -20.24
N GLU A 96 6.81 9.99 -20.91
CA GLU A 96 6.23 10.15 -22.27
C GLU A 96 4.76 9.72 -22.36
N ILE A 97 3.96 10.11 -21.40
CA ILE A 97 2.56 9.67 -21.23
C ILE A 97 1.52 10.57 -21.89
N GLY A 98 1.91 11.65 -22.55
CA GLY A 98 0.98 12.62 -23.14
C GLY A 98 0.61 13.77 -22.21
N GLU A 99 -0.42 14.55 -22.60
CA GLU A 99 -0.74 15.83 -21.94
C GLU A 99 -1.80 15.73 -20.84
N LYS A 100 -2.44 14.56 -20.68
CA LYS A 100 -3.50 14.32 -19.69
C LYS A 100 -3.14 13.15 -18.79
N GLU A 101 -3.21 13.38 -17.48
CA GLU A 101 -2.85 12.39 -16.47
C GLU A 101 -3.88 12.30 -15.36
N ILE A 102 -4.17 11.07 -14.93
CA ILE A 102 -4.77 10.76 -13.64
C ILE A 102 -3.66 10.23 -12.75
N LEU A 103 -3.29 10.97 -11.72
CA LEU A 103 -2.36 10.55 -10.69
C LEU A 103 -3.14 9.93 -9.54
N VAL A 104 -3.04 8.61 -9.40
CA VAL A 104 -3.64 7.88 -8.28
C VAL A 104 -2.70 7.93 -7.09
N VAL A 105 -3.16 8.53 -5.99
CA VAL A 105 -2.35 8.71 -4.78
C VAL A 105 -2.90 7.83 -3.67
N SER A 106 -2.08 6.89 -3.21
CA SER A 106 -2.40 5.95 -2.14
C SER A 106 -1.43 6.09 -0.97
N PHE A 107 -1.84 5.69 0.23
CA PHE A 107 -0.90 5.50 1.33
C PHE A 107 0.19 4.49 0.94
N GLY A 108 -0.22 3.43 0.26
CA GLY A 108 0.63 2.36 -0.23
C GLY A 108 0.57 1.11 0.63
N THR A 109 1.13 0.03 0.09
CA THR A 109 1.33 -1.23 0.81
C THR A 109 2.58 -1.94 0.29
N SER A 110 3.34 -2.55 1.20
CA SER A 110 4.48 -3.41 0.86
C SER A 110 4.08 -4.85 0.53
N TYR A 111 2.81 -5.22 0.72
CA TYR A 111 2.30 -6.53 0.31
C TYR A 111 2.07 -6.55 -1.20
N ASN A 112 2.87 -7.35 -1.92
CA ASN A 112 2.89 -7.38 -3.38
C ASN A 112 1.54 -7.78 -3.97
N ASP A 113 0.90 -8.83 -3.44
CA ASP A 113 -0.41 -9.27 -3.94
C ASP A 113 -1.52 -8.24 -3.69
N SER A 114 -1.56 -7.61 -2.51
CA SER A 114 -2.52 -6.53 -2.23
C SER A 114 -2.24 -5.30 -3.09
N ARG A 115 -0.97 -4.94 -3.31
CA ARG A 115 -0.61 -3.81 -4.17
C ARG A 115 -1.09 -4.02 -5.59
N ALA A 116 -0.83 -5.19 -6.16
CA ALA A 116 -1.24 -5.53 -7.51
C ALA A 116 -2.77 -5.66 -7.66
N LYS A 117 -3.43 -6.31 -6.67
CA LYS A 117 -4.86 -6.61 -6.76
C LYS A 117 -5.74 -5.42 -6.37
N ASP A 118 -5.44 -4.77 -5.25
CA ASP A 118 -6.33 -3.77 -4.67
C ASP A 118 -6.01 -2.38 -5.25
N ILE A 119 -4.78 -1.87 -5.10
CA ILE A 119 -4.38 -0.58 -5.66
C ILE A 119 -4.37 -0.66 -7.19
N GLY A 120 -3.71 -1.67 -7.75
CA GLY A 120 -3.67 -1.90 -9.20
C GLY A 120 -5.05 -2.13 -9.82
N GLY A 121 -5.99 -2.66 -9.06
CA GLY A 121 -7.41 -2.79 -9.46
C GLY A 121 -8.09 -1.45 -9.66
N ILE A 122 -7.89 -0.50 -8.74
CA ILE A 122 -8.41 0.87 -8.85
C ILE A 122 -7.79 1.58 -10.06
N GLU A 123 -6.47 1.51 -10.20
CA GLU A 123 -5.72 2.13 -11.30
C GLU A 123 -6.16 1.59 -12.67
N SER A 124 -6.29 0.27 -12.79
CA SER A 124 -6.77 -0.40 -14.01
C SER A 124 -8.21 -0.03 -14.35
N TYR A 125 -9.06 0.12 -13.33
CA TYR A 125 -10.44 0.59 -13.53
C TYR A 125 -10.46 2.01 -14.08
N LEU A 126 -9.68 2.93 -13.49
CA LEU A 126 -9.59 4.31 -13.95
C LEU A 126 -9.04 4.39 -15.37
N ALA A 127 -7.99 3.65 -15.70
CA ALA A 127 -7.44 3.60 -17.05
C ALA A 127 -8.47 3.13 -18.10
N LYS A 128 -9.32 2.18 -17.72
CA LYS A 128 -10.41 1.68 -18.58
C LYS A 128 -11.55 2.69 -18.74
N GLN A 129 -11.90 3.42 -17.67
CA GLN A 129 -12.98 4.41 -17.71
C GLN A 129 -12.58 5.70 -18.42
N PHE A 130 -11.32 6.07 -18.34
CA PHE A 130 -10.77 7.33 -18.88
C PHE A 130 -9.62 7.08 -19.86
N PRO A 131 -9.89 6.45 -21.03
CA PRO A 131 -8.83 6.02 -21.94
C PRO A 131 -8.02 7.18 -22.58
N ASP A 132 -8.51 8.42 -22.47
CA ASP A 132 -7.82 9.62 -22.95
C ASP A 132 -6.77 10.14 -21.94
N TYR A 133 -6.72 9.55 -20.74
CA TYR A 133 -5.78 9.89 -19.68
C TYR A 133 -4.77 8.77 -19.46
N SER A 134 -3.53 9.13 -19.26
CA SER A 134 -2.55 8.19 -18.71
C SER A 134 -2.75 8.08 -17.21
N VAL A 135 -2.71 6.86 -16.68
CA VAL A 135 -2.81 6.61 -15.23
C VAL A 135 -1.43 6.37 -14.67
N ARG A 136 -1.09 7.09 -13.60
CA ARG A 136 0.16 6.96 -12.88
C ARG A 136 -0.11 6.85 -11.38
N ARG A 137 0.91 6.35 -10.66
CA ARG A 137 0.86 6.06 -9.22
C ARG A 137 1.78 6.97 -8.44
N ALA A 138 1.34 7.37 -7.24
CA ALA A 138 2.22 7.87 -6.18
C ALA A 138 1.78 7.30 -4.83
N PHE A 139 2.76 7.14 -3.93
CA PHE A 139 2.48 6.78 -2.54
C PHE A 139 2.81 7.94 -1.60
N THR A 140 2.12 7.99 -0.45
CA THR A 140 2.38 8.98 0.61
C THR A 140 3.33 8.43 1.68
N SER A 141 3.37 7.11 1.93
CA SER A 141 4.23 6.51 2.93
C SER A 141 5.63 6.21 2.39
N GLN A 142 6.61 7.04 2.76
CA GLN A 142 8.01 6.79 2.38
C GLN A 142 8.56 5.51 2.98
N ILE A 143 8.15 5.13 4.18
CA ILE A 143 8.52 3.85 4.82
C ILE A 143 8.15 2.67 3.91
N ILE A 144 6.95 2.67 3.36
CA ILE A 144 6.48 1.61 2.45
C ILE A 144 7.29 1.61 1.16
N MET A 145 7.53 2.78 0.57
CA MET A 145 8.32 2.91 -0.65
C MET A 145 9.75 2.43 -0.45
N ASN A 146 10.38 2.77 0.68
CA ASN A 146 11.71 2.30 1.03
C ASN A 146 11.77 0.78 1.18
N HIS A 147 10.74 0.19 1.81
CA HIS A 147 10.65 -1.27 1.97
C HIS A 147 10.55 -1.98 0.61
N ILE A 148 9.66 -1.51 -0.27
CA ILE A 148 9.49 -2.05 -1.62
C ILE A 148 10.78 -1.91 -2.42
N LEU A 149 11.41 -0.73 -2.39
CA LEU A 149 12.66 -0.48 -3.09
C LEU A 149 13.78 -1.38 -2.58
N ALA A 150 13.93 -1.54 -1.26
CA ALA A 150 14.95 -2.39 -0.67
C ALA A 150 14.72 -3.87 -0.99
N ARG A 151 13.50 -4.38 -0.78
CA ARG A 151 13.19 -5.80 -0.91
C ARG A 151 13.11 -6.24 -2.37
N ASP A 152 12.40 -5.47 -3.21
CA ASP A 152 12.02 -5.87 -4.56
C ASP A 152 12.80 -5.11 -5.65
N GLY A 153 13.53 -4.05 -5.30
CA GLY A 153 14.20 -3.15 -6.24
C GLY A 153 13.23 -2.29 -7.06
N GLU A 154 11.95 -2.27 -6.71
CA GLU A 154 10.92 -1.52 -7.41
C GLU A 154 10.81 -0.11 -6.85
N LYS A 155 10.91 0.89 -7.73
CA LYS A 155 10.81 2.30 -7.36
C LYS A 155 9.40 2.81 -7.61
N ILE A 156 8.75 3.29 -6.55
CA ILE A 156 7.47 3.98 -6.60
C ILE A 156 7.71 5.45 -6.28
N ASP A 157 7.15 6.35 -7.07
CA ASP A 157 7.27 7.78 -6.84
C ASP A 157 6.47 8.20 -5.58
N ASN A 158 7.02 9.08 -4.77
CA ASN A 158 6.23 9.84 -3.82
C ASN A 158 5.49 10.97 -4.54
N VAL A 159 4.61 11.68 -3.81
CA VAL A 159 3.76 12.72 -4.43
C VAL A 159 4.59 13.79 -5.12
N GLU A 160 5.65 14.29 -4.47
CA GLU A 160 6.54 15.30 -5.04
C GLU A 160 7.22 14.82 -6.33
N GLN A 161 7.80 13.61 -6.29
CA GLN A 161 8.45 12.99 -7.45
C GLN A 161 7.47 12.75 -8.61
N ALA A 162 6.24 12.33 -8.30
CA ALA A 162 5.21 12.13 -9.31
C ALA A 162 4.77 13.43 -9.97
N LEU A 163 4.62 14.51 -9.21
CA LEU A 163 4.28 15.85 -9.75
C LEU A 163 5.42 16.43 -10.60
N GLU A 164 6.67 16.32 -10.14
CA GLU A 164 7.84 16.71 -10.94
C GLU A 164 7.95 15.90 -12.24
N ARG A 165 7.65 14.60 -12.20
CA ARG A 165 7.60 13.76 -13.39
C ARG A 165 6.47 14.16 -14.34
N ALA A 166 5.27 14.46 -13.82
CA ALA A 166 4.16 14.96 -14.62
C ALA A 166 4.52 16.25 -15.35
N LYS A 167 5.16 17.18 -14.64
CA LYS A 167 5.68 18.43 -15.23
C LYS A 167 6.72 18.16 -16.32
N LYS A 168 7.70 17.29 -16.05
CA LYS A 168 8.72 16.87 -17.03
C LYS A 168 8.12 16.22 -18.26
N ASN A 169 7.07 15.43 -18.10
CA ASN A 169 6.33 14.78 -19.19
C ASN A 169 5.48 15.76 -20.03
N GLY A 170 5.35 17.01 -19.60
CA GLY A 170 4.57 18.01 -20.31
C GLY A 170 3.07 17.85 -20.11
N VAL A 171 2.64 17.25 -19.00
CA VAL A 171 1.23 17.16 -18.63
C VAL A 171 0.63 18.56 -18.51
N LYS A 172 -0.53 18.77 -19.11
CA LYS A 172 -1.28 20.03 -19.07
C LYS A 172 -2.54 19.92 -18.22
N GLU A 173 -3.19 18.78 -18.26
CA GLU A 173 -4.38 18.49 -17.45
C GLU A 173 -4.07 17.34 -16.47
N LEU A 174 -4.05 17.66 -15.19
CA LEU A 174 -3.76 16.74 -14.09
C LEU A 174 -5.01 16.56 -13.22
N ILE A 175 -5.43 15.32 -13.06
CA ILE A 175 -6.44 14.91 -12.08
C ILE A 175 -5.73 14.08 -11.02
N VAL A 176 -5.82 14.49 -9.75
CA VAL A 176 -5.29 13.74 -8.63
C VAL A 176 -6.44 13.00 -7.96
N GLN A 177 -6.34 11.65 -7.98
CA GLN A 177 -7.33 10.77 -7.38
C GLN A 177 -6.73 10.11 -6.13
N PRO A 178 -7.08 10.58 -4.92
CA PRO A 178 -6.68 9.90 -3.70
C PRO A 178 -7.47 8.60 -3.53
N THR A 179 -6.84 7.58 -2.95
CA THR A 179 -7.50 6.35 -2.49
C THR A 179 -7.73 6.37 -0.98
N HIS A 180 -7.49 7.51 -0.35
CA HIS A 180 -7.69 7.71 1.07
C HIS A 180 -9.17 7.53 1.44
N LEU A 181 -9.40 6.96 2.61
CA LEU A 181 -10.76 6.69 3.08
C LEU A 181 -11.51 7.98 3.41
N MET A 182 -10.81 8.97 3.96
CA MET A 182 -11.39 10.19 4.51
C MET A 182 -10.45 11.38 4.39
N GLN A 183 -10.97 12.57 4.60
CA GLN A 183 -10.16 13.79 4.78
C GLN A 183 -9.44 13.68 6.12
N GLY A 184 -8.17 13.30 6.07
CA GLY A 184 -7.28 13.16 7.20
C GLY A 184 -5.96 13.85 6.93
N LYS A 185 -4.98 13.66 7.81
CA LYS A 185 -3.67 14.28 7.72
C LYS A 185 -3.00 14.05 6.36
N GLU A 186 -3.02 12.83 5.85
CA GLU A 186 -2.39 12.47 4.58
C GLU A 186 -3.07 13.17 3.39
N TYR A 187 -4.40 13.33 3.43
CA TYR A 187 -5.13 14.08 2.41
C TYR A 187 -4.80 15.57 2.46
N ASP A 188 -4.69 16.15 3.65
CA ASP A 188 -4.31 17.55 3.82
C ASP A 188 -2.88 17.81 3.33
N GLU A 189 -1.93 16.93 3.65
CA GLU A 189 -0.54 17.00 3.16
C GLU A 189 -0.47 16.85 1.63
N LEU A 190 -1.29 15.97 1.05
CA LEU A 190 -1.44 15.83 -0.40
C LEU A 190 -1.93 17.14 -1.03
N LYS A 191 -2.97 17.74 -0.46
CA LYS A 191 -3.53 19.00 -0.93
C LYS A 191 -2.51 20.15 -0.85
N GLU A 192 -1.78 20.27 0.27
CA GLU A 192 -0.72 21.26 0.43
C GLU A 192 0.40 21.09 -0.59
N THR A 193 0.81 19.84 -0.86
CA THR A 193 1.83 19.55 -1.87
C THR A 193 1.34 19.89 -3.26
N LEU A 194 0.11 19.50 -3.61
CA LEU A 194 -0.49 19.83 -4.91
C LEU A 194 -0.63 21.34 -5.12
N ASP A 195 -0.98 22.09 -4.06
CA ASP A 195 -1.15 23.56 -4.13
C ASP A 195 0.16 24.27 -4.54
N LYS A 196 1.32 23.74 -4.16
CA LYS A 196 2.64 24.27 -4.56
C LYS A 196 2.93 24.06 -6.05
N HIS A 197 2.35 23.02 -6.65
CA HIS A 197 2.58 22.63 -8.05
C HIS A 197 1.47 23.05 -9.01
N LYS A 198 0.36 23.61 -8.54
CA LYS A 198 -0.79 23.98 -9.39
C LYS A 198 -0.42 24.85 -10.60
N ALA A 199 0.54 25.76 -10.44
CA ALA A 199 0.99 26.65 -11.50
C ALA A 199 1.77 25.95 -12.62
N ASP A 200 2.22 24.73 -12.41
CA ASP A 200 2.95 23.94 -13.40
C ASP A 200 2.03 23.33 -14.49
N PHE A 201 0.72 23.31 -14.24
CA PHE A 201 -0.27 22.67 -15.11
C PHE A 201 -1.35 23.68 -15.56
N ALA A 202 -1.87 23.49 -16.77
CA ALA A 202 -2.95 24.35 -17.28
C ALA A 202 -4.28 24.10 -16.54
N LYS A 203 -4.52 22.86 -16.10
CA LYS A 203 -5.71 22.47 -15.33
C LYS A 203 -5.33 21.43 -14.30
N VAL A 204 -5.75 21.61 -13.07
CA VAL A 204 -5.57 20.69 -11.95
C VAL A 204 -6.91 20.47 -11.25
N ALA A 205 -7.22 19.23 -10.95
CA ALA A 205 -8.34 18.84 -10.10
C ALA A 205 -7.86 17.85 -9.04
N LEU A 206 -8.32 18.01 -7.82
CA LEU A 206 -8.17 17.05 -6.72
C LEU A 206 -9.54 16.46 -6.42
N ALA A 207 -9.66 15.15 -6.53
CA ALA A 207 -10.89 14.44 -6.18
C ALA A 207 -11.02 14.29 -4.66
N GLU A 208 -12.26 14.14 -4.21
CA GLU A 208 -12.56 13.84 -2.81
C GLU A 208 -12.09 12.41 -2.43
N PRO A 209 -11.80 12.17 -1.14
CA PRO A 209 -11.57 10.82 -0.63
C PRO A 209 -12.85 9.97 -0.67
N LEU A 210 -12.72 8.66 -0.41
CA LEU A 210 -13.81 7.70 -0.59
C LEU A 210 -15.10 8.05 0.19
N LEU A 211 -14.97 8.60 1.40
CA LEU A 211 -16.12 9.00 2.25
C LEU A 211 -16.60 10.44 2.01
N GLY A 212 -16.03 11.11 0.99
CA GLY A 212 -16.38 12.49 0.66
C GLY A 212 -15.99 13.50 1.73
N GLU A 213 -16.68 14.64 1.76
CA GLU A 213 -16.45 15.69 2.73
C GLU A 213 -16.80 15.23 4.16
N VAL A 214 -16.01 15.73 5.11
CA VAL A 214 -16.35 15.64 6.54
C VAL A 214 -17.48 16.63 6.80
N GLY A 215 -18.57 16.19 7.43
CA GLY A 215 -19.67 17.05 7.83
C GLY A 215 -19.29 17.97 9.00
N LYS A 216 -20.28 18.69 9.53
CA LYS A 216 -20.09 19.59 10.69
C LYS A 216 -19.69 18.84 11.95
N ASP A 217 -20.07 17.59 12.04
CA ASP A 217 -19.77 16.68 13.14
C ASP A 217 -19.81 15.22 12.66
N ALA A 218 -19.45 14.31 13.55
CA ALA A 218 -19.38 12.86 13.24
C ALA A 218 -20.75 12.22 12.94
N GLU A 219 -21.85 12.91 13.24
CA GLU A 219 -23.22 12.40 13.01
C GLU A 219 -23.73 12.73 11.61
N GLU A 220 -23.07 13.65 10.89
CA GLU A 220 -23.46 14.01 9.53
C GLU A 220 -23.06 12.92 8.54
N ILE A 221 -24.08 12.29 7.93
CA ILE A 221 -23.90 11.23 6.95
C ILE A 221 -24.21 11.80 5.56
N ASN A 222 -23.18 11.88 4.72
CA ASN A 222 -23.31 12.28 3.33
C ASN A 222 -23.61 11.06 2.42
N ALA A 223 -23.93 11.33 1.14
CA ALA A 223 -24.29 10.29 0.18
C ALA A 223 -23.14 9.28 -0.07
N ASP A 224 -21.88 9.71 -0.01
CA ASP A 224 -20.72 8.84 -0.22
C ASP A 224 -20.58 7.84 0.93
N LYS A 225 -20.76 8.28 2.18
CA LYS A 225 -20.77 7.39 3.35
C LYS A 225 -21.88 6.34 3.27
N GLU A 226 -23.09 6.74 2.86
CA GLU A 226 -24.22 5.81 2.67
C GLU A 226 -23.91 4.78 1.58
N GLN A 227 -23.36 5.22 0.46
CA GLN A 227 -22.99 4.34 -0.65
C GLN A 227 -21.91 3.36 -0.27
N VAL A 228 -20.84 3.82 0.39
CA VAL A 228 -19.74 2.97 0.88
C VAL A 228 -20.25 1.95 1.89
N ALA A 229 -21.08 2.35 2.85
CA ALA A 229 -21.67 1.43 3.81
C ALA A 229 -22.51 0.35 3.12
N THR A 230 -23.31 0.73 2.13
CA THR A 230 -24.13 -0.20 1.33
C THR A 230 -23.25 -1.23 0.61
N LEU A 231 -22.17 -0.77 -0.07
CA LEU A 231 -21.26 -1.64 -0.80
C LEU A 231 -20.49 -2.57 0.14
N LEU A 232 -20.04 -2.09 1.30
CA LEU A 232 -19.34 -2.91 2.29
C LEU A 232 -20.26 -4.02 2.83
N VAL A 233 -21.50 -3.72 3.15
CA VAL A 233 -22.47 -4.72 3.60
C VAL A 233 -22.74 -5.74 2.49
N GLN A 234 -22.91 -5.30 1.25
CA GLN A 234 -23.13 -6.20 0.11
C GLN A 234 -21.91 -7.13 -0.12
N ALA A 235 -20.70 -6.59 -0.06
CA ALA A 235 -19.49 -7.37 -0.20
C ALA A 235 -19.37 -8.42 0.92
N ALA A 236 -19.56 -8.03 2.19
CA ALA A 236 -19.50 -8.93 3.32
C ALA A 236 -20.53 -10.07 3.24
N VAL A 237 -21.76 -9.77 2.80
CA VAL A 237 -22.82 -10.77 2.58
C VAL A 237 -22.42 -11.76 1.49
N THR A 238 -21.89 -11.25 0.38
CA THR A 238 -21.46 -12.08 -0.76
C THR A 238 -20.27 -12.98 -0.37
N ASP A 239 -19.26 -12.41 0.29
CA ASP A 239 -18.07 -13.14 0.75
C ASP A 239 -18.42 -14.20 1.81
N GLY A 240 -19.44 -13.91 2.63
CA GLY A 240 -20.01 -14.87 3.57
C GLY A 240 -20.84 -15.99 2.93
N GLY A 241 -21.05 -15.96 1.62
CA GLY A 241 -21.82 -16.96 0.90
C GLY A 241 -23.34 -16.83 1.05
N PHE A 242 -23.84 -15.66 1.43
CA PHE A 242 -25.28 -15.40 1.60
C PHE A 242 -25.85 -14.59 0.46
N ASP A 243 -27.12 -14.84 0.12
CA ASP A 243 -27.86 -14.10 -0.92
C ASP A 243 -28.30 -12.71 -0.43
N SER A 244 -28.46 -12.53 0.88
CA SER A 244 -28.92 -11.28 1.49
C SER A 244 -28.61 -11.20 2.99
N VAL A 245 -28.64 -9.98 3.54
CA VAL A 245 -28.53 -9.73 5.00
C VAL A 245 -29.59 -10.50 5.77
N GLN A 246 -30.84 -10.53 5.25
CA GLN A 246 -31.97 -11.23 5.89
C GLN A 246 -31.70 -12.74 5.94
N LYS A 247 -31.16 -13.32 4.86
CA LYS A 247 -30.82 -14.73 4.80
C LYS A 247 -29.69 -15.06 5.79
N ALA A 248 -28.67 -14.26 5.83
CA ALA A 248 -27.58 -14.38 6.81
C ALA A 248 -28.10 -14.37 8.26
N GLY A 249 -28.98 -13.41 8.59
CA GLY A 249 -29.60 -13.31 9.92
C GLY A 249 -30.46 -14.54 10.27
N GLN A 250 -31.24 -15.08 9.31
CA GLN A 250 -32.01 -16.31 9.52
C GLN A 250 -31.12 -17.53 9.80
N GLU A 251 -29.92 -17.56 9.26
CA GLU A 251 -28.91 -18.61 9.46
C GLU A 251 -28.01 -18.34 10.67
N GLY A 252 -28.28 -17.27 11.45
CA GLY A 252 -27.55 -16.93 12.68
C GLY A 252 -26.20 -16.27 12.43
N ALA A 253 -25.91 -15.80 11.22
CA ALA A 253 -24.68 -15.08 10.89
C ALA A 253 -24.74 -13.62 11.39
N ALA A 254 -23.59 -13.10 11.79
CA ALA A 254 -23.38 -11.69 12.12
C ALA A 254 -22.13 -11.17 11.41
N PHE A 255 -22.20 -9.95 10.89
CA PHE A 255 -21.06 -9.26 10.27
C PHE A 255 -20.58 -8.17 11.23
N VAL A 256 -19.28 -8.18 11.52
CA VAL A 256 -18.64 -7.19 12.39
C VAL A 256 -17.68 -6.36 11.53
N PHE A 257 -17.92 -5.06 11.45
CA PHE A 257 -17.04 -4.11 10.79
C PHE A 257 -16.12 -3.47 11.82
N LEU A 258 -14.82 -3.65 11.64
CA LEU A 258 -13.80 -3.09 12.52
C LEU A 258 -13.12 -1.93 11.80
N GLY A 259 -13.23 -0.74 12.34
CA GLY A 259 -12.53 0.45 11.85
C GLY A 259 -11.21 0.65 12.58
N HIS A 260 -10.23 1.20 11.87
CA HIS A 260 -8.95 1.65 12.45
C HIS A 260 -9.16 2.76 13.49
N GLY A 261 -10.21 3.57 13.30
CA GLY A 261 -10.42 4.79 14.06
C GLY A 261 -9.56 5.95 13.55
N THR A 262 -9.89 7.15 14.00
CA THR A 262 -9.16 8.38 13.67
C THR A 262 -9.31 9.39 14.79
N SER A 263 -8.28 10.21 14.98
CA SER A 263 -8.33 11.40 15.83
C SER A 263 -8.69 12.68 15.03
N HIS A 264 -8.81 12.56 13.71
CA HIS A 264 -9.16 13.65 12.82
C HIS A 264 -10.68 13.76 12.71
N THR A 265 -11.22 14.96 12.84
CA THR A 265 -12.67 15.28 12.78
C THR A 265 -12.92 16.36 11.77
#